data_31c7646d2e3a08becca4543a7b2c5d17
#
_entry.id   31c7646d2e3a08becca4543a7b2c5d17
#
_cell.length_a   1.000
_cell.length_b   1.000
_cell.length_c   1.000
_cell.angle_alpha   90.00
_cell.angle_beta   90.00
_cell.angle_gamma   90.00
#
_symmetry.space_group_name_H-M   'P 1'
#
loop_
_entity.id
_entity.type
_entity.pdbx_description
1 polymer ?
#
loop_
_entity_poly.entity_id
_entity_poly.type
_entity_poly.pdbx_seq_one_letter_code
_entity_poly.pdbx_strand_id
1 'polypeptide(L)'
;MTRKLWNKDFILLLQGNAVSTIGDLMYSVAIGYWVYEQTGSSSLMGIMSAISLFVTMFLSPFTGSIVDKCNRKWVLVGMDVMQGLVMLSIGLLAYLDKLNVTGVLIAAFLAAMGSVFYSPAASTLMLDIIPHDDMTRGQSIFSGVNALINMVGTAFSGVMVAFFGVPLIVVINGLSNLYSAASELFVHVPRTVQQGEQVSVKGILRDSKDAIRTILSNPFLQLFVPCALILNLLGAGPLTLALPFCMEKGFAVDMYGYLMAVYTAASLVCVLVLGIVKLNPKISYWVMALGFTGSVVFFTLTYLSRQFVPLCIMAFFASFTNCAGNTVFNASLMLALPEENRGAILGFIQSASVGGTALSALIYGVLGDVLPLYLVFTVGNLISLVPMLYMCFHPRTKKFVLEH
;
A
#
# COMPACT_ATOMS: atom_id res chain seq x y z
N MET A 1 -7.83 19.05 33.17
CA MET A 1 -7.08 19.81 32.14
C MET A 1 -7.63 19.40 30.79
N THR A 2 -8.21 20.31 30.04
CA THR A 2 -8.68 20.06 28.67
C THR A 2 -7.47 19.78 27.78
N ARG A 3 -7.29 18.53 27.36
CA ARG A 3 -6.24 18.18 26.40
C ARG A 3 -6.54 18.92 25.09
N LYS A 4 -5.51 19.48 24.45
CA LYS A 4 -5.62 20.07 23.11
C LYS A 4 -5.19 19.02 22.09
N LEU A 5 -5.69 19.11 20.85
CA LEU A 5 -5.25 18.23 19.75
C LEU A 5 -3.71 18.27 19.59
N TRP A 6 -3.15 19.46 19.51
CA TRP A 6 -1.68 19.67 19.43
C TRP A 6 -1.04 19.62 20.80
N ASN A 7 -1.06 18.44 21.44
CA ASN A 7 -0.33 18.17 22.66
C ASN A 7 1.02 17.51 22.34
N LYS A 8 1.91 17.50 23.35
CA LYS A 8 3.25 16.94 23.22
C LYS A 8 3.24 15.47 22.78
N ASP A 9 2.31 14.68 23.31
CA ASP A 9 2.23 13.23 23.04
C ASP A 9 1.82 12.94 21.59
N PHE A 10 0.87 13.70 21.04
CA PHE A 10 0.48 13.58 19.64
C PHE A 10 1.60 14.01 18.67
N ILE A 11 2.33 15.10 19.00
CA ILE A 11 3.45 15.54 18.19
C ILE A 11 4.58 14.51 18.21
N LEU A 12 4.89 13.91 19.37
CA LEU A 12 5.90 12.86 19.51
C LEU A 12 5.55 11.62 18.68
N LEU A 13 4.29 11.17 18.72
CA LEU A 13 3.82 10.06 17.92
C LEU A 13 3.87 10.37 16.41
N LEU A 14 3.39 11.55 16.01
CA LEU A 14 3.32 11.95 14.60
C LEU A 14 4.71 12.08 13.98
N GLN A 15 5.65 12.73 14.65
CA GLN A 15 7.02 12.92 14.15
C GLN A 15 7.81 11.60 14.13
N GLY A 16 7.67 10.75 15.17
CA GLY A 16 8.29 9.44 15.21
C GLY A 16 7.86 8.59 14.02
N ASN A 17 6.54 8.44 13.84
CA ASN A 17 5.96 7.74 12.69
C ASN A 17 6.40 8.34 11.34
N ALA A 18 6.45 9.67 11.22
CA ALA A 18 6.87 10.30 9.98
C ALA A 18 8.32 9.97 9.62
N VAL A 19 9.23 10.01 10.59
CA VAL A 19 10.66 9.71 10.38
C VAL A 19 10.87 8.24 10.06
N SER A 20 10.23 7.31 10.78
CA SER A 20 10.35 5.87 10.49
C SER A 20 9.73 5.52 9.12
N THR A 21 8.57 6.06 8.78
CA THR A 21 7.94 5.81 7.47
C THR A 21 8.81 6.27 6.30
N ILE A 22 9.48 7.41 6.39
CA ILE A 22 10.44 7.86 5.37
C ILE A 22 11.58 6.84 5.24
N GLY A 23 12.15 6.40 6.36
CA GLY A 23 13.19 5.39 6.39
C GLY A 23 12.75 4.07 5.72
N ASP A 24 11.55 3.59 6.04
CA ASP A 24 10.98 2.35 5.49
C ASP A 24 10.78 2.41 3.97
N LEU A 25 10.34 3.56 3.45
CA LEU A 25 10.21 3.76 2.00
C LEU A 25 11.58 3.72 1.30
N MET A 26 12.58 4.38 1.87
CA MET A 26 13.94 4.36 1.33
C MET A 26 14.53 2.95 1.39
N TYR A 27 14.35 2.24 2.51
CA TYR A 27 14.77 0.85 2.70
C TYR A 27 14.14 -0.08 1.66
N SER A 28 12.84 0.02 1.43
CA SER A 28 12.13 -0.87 0.50
C SER A 28 12.68 -0.80 -0.93
N VAL A 29 13.05 0.40 -1.39
CA VAL A 29 13.69 0.61 -2.70
C VAL A 29 15.14 0.13 -2.69
N ALA A 30 15.90 0.46 -1.63
CA ALA A 30 17.31 0.09 -1.51
C ALA A 30 17.50 -1.43 -1.51
N ILE A 31 16.72 -2.14 -0.70
CA ILE A 31 16.86 -3.59 -0.59
C ILE A 31 16.33 -4.31 -1.83
N GLY A 32 15.25 -3.78 -2.44
CA GLY A 32 14.77 -4.28 -3.73
C GLY A 32 15.82 -4.13 -4.83
N TYR A 33 16.46 -2.95 -4.92
CA TYR A 33 17.58 -2.71 -5.83
C TYR A 33 18.73 -3.68 -5.58
N TRP A 34 19.17 -3.86 -4.33
CA TRP A 34 20.23 -4.77 -3.96
C TRP A 34 19.93 -6.21 -4.36
N VAL A 35 18.73 -6.71 -4.05
CA VAL A 35 18.34 -8.08 -4.40
C VAL A 35 18.37 -8.29 -5.92
N TYR A 36 17.83 -7.36 -6.68
CA TYR A 36 17.81 -7.48 -8.13
C TYR A 36 19.22 -7.35 -8.75
N GLU A 37 20.03 -6.43 -8.24
CA GLU A 37 21.43 -6.25 -8.68
C GLU A 37 22.28 -7.49 -8.42
N GLN A 38 22.10 -8.15 -7.27
CA GLN A 38 22.87 -9.34 -6.90
C GLN A 38 22.40 -10.62 -7.60
N THR A 39 21.12 -10.72 -7.92
CA THR A 39 20.54 -12.00 -8.36
C THR A 39 19.99 -11.97 -9.78
N GLY A 40 19.66 -10.80 -10.31
CA GLY A 40 18.93 -10.64 -11.57
C GLY A 40 17.50 -11.22 -11.52
N SER A 41 17.01 -11.65 -10.34
CA SER A 41 15.77 -12.38 -10.20
C SER A 41 14.59 -11.49 -9.81
N SER A 42 13.63 -11.37 -10.70
CA SER A 42 12.33 -10.76 -10.43
C SER A 42 11.49 -11.60 -9.47
N SER A 43 11.67 -12.93 -9.47
CA SER A 43 10.99 -13.85 -8.53
C SER A 43 11.34 -13.54 -7.09
N LEU A 44 12.60 -13.27 -6.77
CA LEU A 44 13.00 -12.94 -5.40
C LEU A 44 12.38 -11.63 -4.92
N MET A 45 12.26 -10.63 -5.78
CA MET A 45 11.53 -9.40 -5.45
C MET A 45 10.03 -9.66 -5.26
N GLY A 46 9.43 -10.48 -6.11
CA GLY A 46 8.05 -10.93 -5.96
C GLY A 46 7.83 -11.68 -4.63
N ILE A 47 8.75 -12.56 -4.24
CA ILE A 47 8.71 -13.29 -2.96
C ILE A 47 8.83 -12.34 -1.78
N MET A 48 9.75 -11.38 -1.81
CA MET A 48 9.87 -10.37 -0.74
C MET A 48 8.57 -9.60 -0.52
N SER A 49 7.97 -9.11 -1.60
CA SER A 49 6.70 -8.39 -1.54
C SER A 49 5.56 -9.30 -1.06
N ALA A 50 5.52 -10.55 -1.55
CA ALA A 50 4.53 -11.52 -1.14
C ALA A 50 4.65 -11.89 0.35
N ILE A 51 5.85 -12.05 0.90
CA ILE A 51 6.07 -12.28 2.34
C ILE A 51 5.40 -11.16 3.14
N SER A 52 5.69 -9.90 2.82
CA SER A 52 5.13 -8.75 3.54
C SER A 52 3.60 -8.70 3.46
N LEU A 53 3.05 -8.96 2.29
CA LEU A 53 1.60 -8.95 2.05
C LEU A 53 0.90 -10.14 2.72
N PHE A 54 1.48 -11.34 2.69
CA PHE A 54 0.91 -12.50 3.39
C PHE A 54 0.97 -12.34 4.91
N VAL A 55 2.08 -11.83 5.46
CA VAL A 55 2.15 -11.50 6.90
C VAL A 55 1.03 -10.54 7.26
N THR A 56 0.83 -9.48 6.47
CA THR A 56 -0.26 -8.53 6.67
C THR A 56 -1.63 -9.21 6.58
N MET A 57 -1.89 -9.98 5.54
CA MET A 57 -3.16 -10.66 5.32
C MET A 57 -3.53 -11.61 6.46
N PHE A 58 -2.57 -12.43 6.93
CA PHE A 58 -2.85 -13.44 7.95
C PHE A 58 -2.82 -12.89 9.37
N LEU A 59 -1.97 -11.92 9.70
CA LEU A 59 -1.85 -11.41 11.06
C LEU A 59 -2.78 -10.22 11.34
N SER A 60 -3.09 -9.37 10.36
CA SER A 60 -3.91 -8.17 10.56
C SER A 60 -5.24 -8.42 11.29
N PRO A 61 -6.00 -9.51 11.06
CA PRO A 61 -7.24 -9.76 11.78
C PRO A 61 -7.06 -9.99 13.29
N PHE A 62 -5.86 -10.39 13.71
CA PHE A 62 -5.56 -10.74 15.11
C PHE A 62 -4.84 -9.62 15.86
N THR A 63 -4.11 -8.75 15.14
CA THR A 63 -3.24 -7.74 15.77
C THR A 63 -4.01 -6.73 16.60
N GLY A 64 -5.19 -6.29 16.16
CA GLY A 64 -6.04 -5.39 16.94
C GLY A 64 -6.36 -5.97 18.32
N SER A 65 -6.85 -7.22 18.37
CA SER A 65 -7.20 -7.90 19.63
C SER A 65 -5.99 -8.15 20.54
N ILE A 66 -4.82 -8.42 19.95
CA ILE A 66 -3.57 -8.61 20.71
C ILE A 66 -3.13 -7.26 21.30
N VAL A 67 -3.12 -6.20 20.50
CA VAL A 67 -2.73 -4.86 20.91
C VAL A 67 -3.63 -4.32 22.02
N ASP A 68 -4.94 -4.57 21.95
CA ASP A 68 -5.89 -4.11 22.98
C ASP A 68 -5.66 -4.76 24.35
N LYS A 69 -5.05 -5.97 24.39
CA LYS A 69 -4.68 -6.66 25.64
C LYS A 69 -3.29 -6.27 26.15
N CYS A 70 -2.48 -5.62 25.34
CA CYS A 70 -1.13 -5.21 25.66
C CYS A 70 -1.09 -3.71 25.99
N ASN A 71 0.00 -3.29 26.59
CA ASN A 71 0.28 -1.86 26.71
C ASN A 71 0.70 -1.31 25.34
N ARG A 72 -0.19 -0.53 24.71
CA ARG A 72 -0.05 0.01 23.34
C ARG A 72 1.29 0.71 23.11
N LYS A 73 1.75 1.51 24.08
CA LYS A 73 3.04 2.18 24.04
C LYS A 73 4.20 1.19 23.92
N TRP A 74 4.20 0.14 24.75
CA TRP A 74 5.29 -0.84 24.72
C TRP A 74 5.26 -1.73 23.49
N VAL A 75 4.08 -1.91 22.88
CA VAL A 75 3.97 -2.57 21.56
C VAL A 75 4.64 -1.70 20.49
N LEU A 76 4.34 -0.40 20.42
CA LEU A 76 4.96 0.52 19.48
C LEU A 76 6.48 0.55 19.64
N VAL A 77 6.96 0.88 20.84
CA VAL A 77 8.40 0.94 21.15
C VAL A 77 9.09 -0.39 20.84
N GLY A 78 8.46 -1.51 21.20
CA GLY A 78 9.03 -2.85 20.96
C GLY A 78 9.15 -3.18 19.48
N MET A 79 8.16 -2.83 18.69
CA MET A 79 8.18 -3.07 17.23
C MET A 79 9.21 -2.18 16.54
N ASP A 80 9.30 -0.91 16.88
CA ASP A 80 10.28 0.01 16.33
C ASP A 80 11.72 -0.35 16.72
N VAL A 81 11.95 -0.75 17.99
CA VAL A 81 13.27 -1.26 18.42
C VAL A 81 13.64 -2.53 17.67
N MET A 82 12.71 -3.48 17.54
CA MET A 82 12.95 -4.71 16.77
C MET A 82 13.31 -4.40 15.32
N GLN A 83 12.51 -3.56 14.64
CA GLN A 83 12.79 -3.16 13.26
C GLN A 83 14.12 -2.42 13.16
N GLY A 84 14.39 -1.47 14.05
CA GLY A 84 15.64 -0.72 14.11
C GLY A 84 16.86 -1.64 14.21
N LEU A 85 16.84 -2.61 15.14
CA LEU A 85 17.94 -3.56 15.32
C LEU A 85 18.11 -4.50 14.11
N VAL A 86 17.01 -4.98 13.53
CA VAL A 86 17.04 -5.79 12.30
C VAL A 86 17.68 -5.01 11.16
N MET A 87 17.25 -3.76 10.93
CA MET A 87 17.79 -2.93 9.85
C MET A 87 19.25 -2.56 10.08
N LEU A 88 19.68 -2.25 11.31
CA LEU A 88 21.09 -2.01 11.61
C LEU A 88 21.94 -3.27 11.36
N SER A 89 21.42 -4.45 11.70
CA SER A 89 22.11 -5.71 11.45
C SER A 89 22.29 -5.96 9.94
N ILE A 90 21.24 -5.76 9.15
CA ILE A 90 21.28 -5.87 7.68
C ILE A 90 22.21 -4.81 7.07
N GLY A 91 22.14 -3.56 7.55
CA GLY A 91 23.03 -2.50 7.08
C GLY A 91 24.51 -2.78 7.38
N LEU A 92 24.82 -3.34 8.55
CA LEU A 92 26.16 -3.77 8.89
C LEU A 92 26.65 -4.93 8.01
N LEU A 93 25.79 -5.93 7.78
CA LEU A 93 26.11 -7.04 6.88
C LEU A 93 26.33 -6.56 5.45
N ALA A 94 25.53 -5.59 4.98
CA ALA A 94 25.70 -4.97 3.67
C ALA A 94 27.02 -4.19 3.57
N TYR A 95 27.38 -3.46 4.62
CA TYR A 95 28.67 -2.72 4.68
C TYR A 95 29.89 -3.64 4.69
N LEU A 96 29.75 -4.83 5.27
CA LEU A 96 30.81 -5.85 5.34
C LEU A 96 30.84 -6.79 4.12
N ASP A 97 30.05 -6.55 3.08
CA ASP A 97 29.84 -7.41 1.91
C ASP A 97 29.47 -8.87 2.27
N LYS A 98 28.79 -9.06 3.41
CA LYS A 98 28.33 -10.36 3.91
C LYS A 98 26.82 -10.54 3.87
N LEU A 99 26.10 -9.57 3.28
CA LEU A 99 24.66 -9.66 3.12
C LEU A 99 24.31 -10.80 2.15
N ASN A 100 23.32 -11.59 2.52
CA ASN A 100 22.80 -12.66 1.68
C ASN A 100 21.26 -12.55 1.54
N VAL A 101 20.73 -13.17 0.48
CA VAL A 101 19.30 -13.13 0.16
C VAL A 101 18.45 -13.69 1.29
N THR A 102 18.87 -14.77 1.95
CA THR A 102 18.13 -15.37 3.06
C THR A 102 17.99 -14.40 4.24
N GLY A 103 19.05 -13.67 4.59
CA GLY A 103 19.02 -12.63 5.61
C GLY A 103 18.03 -11.50 5.26
N VAL A 104 18.01 -11.11 3.98
CA VAL A 104 17.05 -10.09 3.48
C VAL A 104 15.61 -10.59 3.58
N LEU A 105 15.31 -11.84 3.22
CA LEU A 105 13.97 -12.42 3.33
C LEU A 105 13.50 -12.51 4.79
N ILE A 106 14.39 -12.88 5.71
CA ILE A 106 14.10 -12.88 7.16
C ILE A 106 13.82 -11.45 7.64
N ALA A 107 14.62 -10.48 7.23
CA ALA A 107 14.41 -9.08 7.58
C ALA A 107 13.08 -8.55 7.03
N ALA A 108 12.71 -8.89 5.80
CA ALA A 108 11.42 -8.53 5.20
C ALA A 108 10.23 -9.11 6.01
N PHE A 109 10.34 -10.37 6.46
CA PHE A 109 9.35 -11.00 7.32
C PHE A 109 9.22 -10.28 8.68
N LEU A 110 10.34 -9.98 9.34
CA LEU A 110 10.36 -9.28 10.64
C LEU A 110 9.85 -7.83 10.51
N ALA A 111 10.23 -7.13 9.44
CA ALA A 111 9.73 -5.79 9.17
C ALA A 111 8.21 -5.78 8.95
N ALA A 112 7.69 -6.75 8.18
CA ALA A 112 6.25 -6.89 7.98
C ALA A 112 5.51 -7.19 9.28
N MET A 113 6.05 -8.06 10.14
CA MET A 113 5.49 -8.29 11.48
C MET A 113 5.44 -6.99 12.29
N GLY A 114 6.54 -6.24 12.32
CA GLY A 114 6.59 -4.95 13.02
C GLY A 114 5.49 -4.00 12.55
N SER A 115 5.37 -3.80 11.25
CA SER A 115 4.39 -2.88 10.65
C SER A 115 2.93 -3.29 10.93
N VAL A 116 2.63 -4.59 10.89
CA VAL A 116 1.27 -5.12 11.14
C VAL A 116 0.82 -4.91 12.59
N PHE A 117 1.72 -4.93 13.56
CA PHE A 117 1.42 -4.62 14.96
C PHE A 117 1.46 -3.11 15.25
N TYR A 118 2.36 -2.38 14.60
CA TYR A 118 2.52 -0.94 14.77
C TYR A 118 1.25 -0.17 14.41
N SER A 119 0.65 -0.44 13.26
CA SER A 119 -0.49 0.32 12.73
C SER A 119 -1.71 0.33 13.66
N PRO A 120 -2.24 -0.80 14.18
CA PRO A 120 -3.34 -0.77 15.14
C PRO A 120 -2.92 -0.18 16.49
N ALA A 121 -1.66 -0.38 16.93
CA ALA A 121 -1.16 0.19 18.17
C ALA A 121 -1.12 1.73 18.12
N ALA A 122 -0.64 2.31 17.02
CA ALA A 122 -0.62 3.75 16.80
C ALA A 122 -2.05 4.34 16.75
N SER A 123 -2.96 3.68 16.01
CA SER A 123 -4.36 4.12 15.90
C SER A 123 -5.09 4.09 17.25
N THR A 124 -4.88 3.05 18.04
CA THR A 124 -5.51 2.93 19.37
C THR A 124 -4.84 3.83 20.40
N LEU A 125 -3.52 4.05 20.31
CA LEU A 125 -2.81 5.01 21.17
C LEU A 125 -3.32 6.44 20.96
N MET A 126 -3.68 6.82 19.72
CA MET A 126 -4.29 8.12 19.45
C MET A 126 -5.57 8.35 20.24
N LEU A 127 -6.40 7.31 20.46
CA LEU A 127 -7.60 7.40 21.29
C LEU A 127 -7.29 7.79 22.75
N ASP A 128 -6.12 7.41 23.25
CA ASP A 128 -5.69 7.69 24.62
C ASP A 128 -5.08 9.08 24.80
N ILE A 129 -4.53 9.67 23.73
CA ILE A 129 -3.76 10.94 23.80
C ILE A 129 -4.50 12.15 23.21
N ILE A 130 -5.50 11.94 22.34
CA ILE A 130 -6.30 13.01 21.72
C ILE A 130 -7.68 13.11 22.38
N PRO A 131 -8.25 14.34 22.55
CA PRO A 131 -9.64 14.51 22.99
C PRO A 131 -10.62 13.85 22.01
N HIS A 132 -11.71 13.25 22.53
CA HIS A 132 -12.72 12.60 21.68
C HIS A 132 -13.29 13.52 20.60
N ASP A 133 -13.53 14.80 20.94
CA ASP A 133 -14.08 15.81 20.01
C ASP A 133 -13.11 16.11 18.83
N ASP A 134 -11.80 15.92 19.02
CA ASP A 134 -10.75 16.17 18.03
C ASP A 134 -10.27 14.91 17.32
N MET A 135 -10.83 13.71 17.63
CA MET A 135 -10.35 12.43 17.08
C MET A 135 -10.34 12.37 15.56
N THR A 136 -11.46 12.78 14.93
CA THR A 136 -11.56 12.80 13.46
C THR A 136 -10.48 13.68 12.83
N ARG A 137 -10.23 14.84 13.46
CA ARG A 137 -9.20 15.78 13.01
C ARG A 137 -7.79 15.23 13.20
N GLY A 138 -7.52 14.59 14.35
CA GLY A 138 -6.23 13.96 14.63
C GLY A 138 -5.94 12.82 13.65
N GLN A 139 -6.93 11.94 13.43
CA GLN A 139 -6.82 10.85 12.46
C GLN A 139 -6.61 11.36 11.02
N SER A 140 -7.30 12.45 10.65
CA SER A 140 -7.14 13.06 9.33
C SER A 140 -5.73 13.65 9.13
N ILE A 141 -5.17 14.30 10.15
CA ILE A 141 -3.80 14.82 10.12
C ILE A 141 -2.80 13.67 10.00
N PHE A 142 -2.93 12.63 10.83
CA PHE A 142 -2.03 11.49 10.82
C PHE A 142 -2.06 10.76 9.47
N SER A 143 -3.24 10.49 8.94
CA SER A 143 -3.41 9.87 7.61
C SER A 143 -2.92 10.78 6.48
N GLY A 144 -3.17 12.08 6.55
CA GLY A 144 -2.70 13.06 5.58
C GLY A 144 -1.18 13.17 5.53
N VAL A 145 -0.51 13.20 6.70
CA VAL A 145 0.95 13.19 6.78
C VAL A 145 1.51 11.90 6.20
N ASN A 146 0.95 10.74 6.54
CA ASN A 146 1.38 9.46 5.96
C ASN A 146 1.17 9.41 4.44
N ALA A 147 0.05 9.93 3.93
CA ALA A 147 -0.19 10.00 2.49
C ALA A 147 0.83 10.89 1.78
N LEU A 148 1.15 12.06 2.34
CA LEU A 148 2.19 12.95 1.81
C LEU A 148 3.58 12.31 1.83
N ILE A 149 3.94 11.63 2.94
CA ILE A 149 5.22 10.93 3.06
C ILE A 149 5.31 9.81 2.04
N ASN A 150 4.27 8.98 1.89
CA ASN A 150 4.26 7.92 0.89
C ASN A 150 4.40 8.49 -0.53
N MET A 151 3.69 9.56 -0.82
CA MET A 151 3.72 10.22 -2.11
C MET A 151 5.11 10.76 -2.47
N VAL A 152 5.69 11.55 -1.58
CA VAL A 152 6.97 12.21 -1.79
C VAL A 152 8.13 11.23 -1.56
N GLY A 153 8.05 10.42 -0.50
CA GLY A 153 9.09 9.49 -0.10
C GLY A 153 9.40 8.44 -1.17
N THR A 154 8.38 7.84 -1.78
CA THR A 154 8.58 6.87 -2.87
C THR A 154 9.31 7.49 -4.07
N ALA A 155 8.94 8.74 -4.42
CA ALA A 155 9.60 9.46 -5.51
C ALA A 155 11.08 9.77 -5.21
N PHE A 156 11.39 10.17 -3.97
CA PHE A 156 12.75 10.49 -3.57
C PHE A 156 13.60 9.27 -3.24
N SER A 157 13.01 8.13 -2.91
CA SER A 157 13.74 6.94 -2.47
C SER A 157 14.76 6.46 -3.50
N GLY A 158 14.39 6.41 -4.79
CA GLY A 158 15.32 6.01 -5.86
C GLY A 158 16.53 6.95 -5.97
N VAL A 159 16.30 8.26 -5.86
CA VAL A 159 17.37 9.27 -5.90
C VAL A 159 18.28 9.13 -4.67
N MET A 160 17.71 8.94 -3.49
CA MET A 160 18.49 8.74 -2.25
C MET A 160 19.34 7.48 -2.30
N VAL A 161 18.81 6.38 -2.85
CA VAL A 161 19.57 5.14 -3.03
C VAL A 161 20.74 5.35 -3.99
N ALA A 162 20.53 6.09 -5.09
CA ALA A 162 21.61 6.40 -6.04
C ALA A 162 22.73 7.25 -5.42
N PHE A 163 22.39 8.19 -4.51
CA PHE A 163 23.37 9.06 -3.86
C PHE A 163 24.11 8.41 -2.70
N PHE A 164 23.40 7.70 -1.82
CA PHE A 164 23.93 7.21 -0.55
C PHE A 164 24.34 5.74 -0.58
N GLY A 165 23.88 5.00 -1.60
CA GLY A 165 24.07 3.55 -1.67
C GLY A 165 23.24 2.75 -0.66
N VAL A 166 23.11 1.46 -0.93
CA VAL A 166 22.24 0.56 -0.15
C VAL A 166 22.64 0.46 1.32
N PRO A 167 23.95 0.24 1.70
CA PRO A 167 24.29 0.02 3.11
C PRO A 167 23.92 1.22 3.98
N LEU A 168 24.20 2.45 3.51
CA LEU A 168 23.92 3.66 4.29
C LEU A 168 22.41 3.91 4.45
N ILE A 169 21.62 3.68 3.40
CA ILE A 169 20.15 3.81 3.47
C ILE A 169 19.55 2.84 4.48
N VAL A 170 20.00 1.60 4.51
CA VAL A 170 19.52 0.59 5.47
C VAL A 170 19.88 0.98 6.90
N VAL A 171 21.09 1.51 7.13
CA VAL A 171 21.49 2.03 8.46
C VAL A 171 20.64 3.24 8.84
N ILE A 172 20.41 4.18 7.93
CA ILE A 172 19.53 5.34 8.18
C ILE A 172 18.13 4.87 8.57
N ASN A 173 17.57 3.86 7.90
CA ASN A 173 16.29 3.28 8.28
C ASN A 173 16.33 2.67 9.70
N GLY A 174 17.35 1.91 10.03
CA GLY A 174 17.53 1.38 11.38
C GLY A 174 17.57 2.48 12.46
N LEU A 175 18.29 3.56 12.19
CA LEU A 175 18.35 4.73 13.09
C LEU A 175 17.03 5.49 13.16
N SER A 176 16.28 5.60 12.06
CA SER A 176 14.97 6.26 12.03
C SER A 176 13.94 5.50 12.87
N ASN A 177 13.93 4.17 12.82
CA ASN A 177 13.07 3.35 13.67
C ASN A 177 13.46 3.48 15.17
N LEU A 178 14.75 3.48 15.50
CA LEU A 178 15.20 3.72 16.88
C LEU A 178 14.87 5.14 17.36
N TYR A 179 14.94 6.14 16.50
CA TYR A 179 14.48 7.50 16.81
C TYR A 179 12.98 7.53 17.09
N SER A 180 12.17 6.85 16.29
CA SER A 180 10.74 6.71 16.52
C SER A 180 10.48 6.06 17.89
N ALA A 181 11.11 4.93 18.18
CA ALA A 181 11.03 4.26 19.48
C ALA A 181 11.40 5.20 20.65
N ALA A 182 12.50 5.95 20.51
CA ALA A 182 12.92 6.93 21.51
C ALA A 182 11.88 8.05 21.69
N SER A 183 11.29 8.55 20.60
CA SER A 183 10.22 9.55 20.65
C SER A 183 8.99 9.00 21.40
N GLU A 184 8.58 7.77 21.11
CA GLU A 184 7.44 7.10 21.72
C GLU A 184 7.64 6.78 23.22
N LEU A 185 8.87 6.56 23.66
CA LEU A 185 9.19 6.41 25.09
C LEU A 185 8.77 7.62 25.92
N PHE A 186 8.73 8.82 25.35
CA PHE A 186 8.32 10.03 26.04
C PHE A 186 6.81 10.30 25.98
N VAL A 187 6.04 9.51 25.23
CA VAL A 187 4.56 9.61 25.20
C VAL A 187 3.97 9.15 26.52
N HIS A 188 3.11 9.96 27.12
CA HIS A 188 2.43 9.66 28.37
C HIS A 188 1.05 9.06 28.12
N VAL A 189 0.91 7.76 28.37
CA VAL A 189 -0.35 7.03 28.22
C VAL A 189 -1.01 6.89 29.58
N PRO A 190 -2.26 7.37 29.78
CA PRO A 190 -3.03 7.03 30.97
C PRO A 190 -3.25 5.52 31.02
N ARG A 191 -3.12 4.92 32.20
CA ARG A 191 -3.39 3.49 32.41
C ARG A 191 -4.89 3.19 32.28
N THR A 192 -5.35 2.98 31.07
CA THR A 192 -6.69 2.39 30.79
C THR A 192 -6.48 1.16 29.93
N VAL A 193 -6.37 0.01 30.59
CA VAL A 193 -6.50 -1.28 29.90
C VAL A 193 -8.01 -1.47 29.69
N GLN A 194 -8.50 -1.14 28.50
CA GLN A 194 -9.84 -1.55 28.10
C GLN A 194 -9.78 -3.05 27.78
N GLN A 195 -10.67 -3.82 28.41
CA GLN A 195 -10.90 -5.20 28.02
C GLN A 195 -11.65 -5.18 26.69
N GLY A 196 -10.91 -5.25 25.58
CA GLY A 196 -11.49 -5.43 24.24
C GLY A 196 -12.17 -6.79 24.12
N GLU A 197 -13.23 -6.88 23.32
CA GLU A 197 -13.88 -8.13 22.98
C GLU A 197 -12.86 -9.12 22.38
N GLN A 198 -12.99 -10.40 22.76
CA GLN A 198 -12.11 -11.44 22.24
C GLN A 198 -12.42 -11.68 20.76
N VAL A 199 -11.54 -11.22 19.87
CA VAL A 199 -11.62 -11.59 18.46
C VAL A 199 -11.35 -13.11 18.38
N SER A 200 -12.39 -13.85 18.03
CA SER A 200 -12.31 -15.30 17.84
C SER A 200 -12.10 -15.60 16.36
N VAL A 201 -11.26 -16.59 16.05
CA VAL A 201 -11.10 -17.12 14.67
C VAL A 201 -12.47 -17.51 14.10
N LYS A 202 -13.36 -18.08 14.93
CA LYS A 202 -14.75 -18.38 14.53
C LYS A 202 -15.55 -17.13 14.19
N GLY A 203 -15.33 -16.02 14.91
CA GLY A 203 -15.93 -14.71 14.61
C GLY A 203 -15.49 -14.21 13.24
N ILE A 204 -14.19 -14.16 12.98
CA ILE A 204 -13.63 -13.72 11.68
C ILE A 204 -14.16 -14.58 10.52
N LEU A 205 -14.21 -15.91 10.68
CA LEU A 205 -14.77 -16.81 9.68
C LEU A 205 -16.27 -16.59 9.47
N ARG A 206 -17.03 -16.31 10.54
CA ARG A 206 -18.45 -15.98 10.45
C ARG A 206 -18.66 -14.66 9.72
N ASP A 207 -17.93 -13.62 10.09
CA ASP A 207 -18.03 -12.29 9.46
C ASP A 207 -17.64 -12.36 7.98
N SER A 208 -16.61 -13.12 7.63
CA SER A 208 -16.23 -13.39 6.24
C SER A 208 -17.33 -14.13 5.46
N LYS A 209 -17.97 -15.12 6.10
CA LYS A 209 -19.10 -15.84 5.49
C LYS A 209 -20.31 -14.95 5.28
N ASP A 210 -20.62 -14.10 6.25
CA ASP A 210 -21.74 -13.15 6.17
C ASP A 210 -21.44 -12.07 5.11
N ALA A 211 -20.18 -11.59 5.00
CA ALA A 211 -19.74 -10.70 3.92
C ALA A 211 -19.91 -11.35 2.53
N ILE A 212 -19.46 -12.60 2.34
CA ILE A 212 -19.66 -13.35 1.10
C ILE A 212 -21.16 -13.50 0.78
N ARG A 213 -21.97 -13.85 1.78
CA ARG A 213 -23.42 -13.98 1.59
C ARG A 213 -24.06 -12.66 1.14
N THR A 214 -23.65 -11.54 1.75
CA THR A 214 -24.14 -10.21 1.34
C THR A 214 -23.69 -9.85 -0.06
N ILE A 215 -22.43 -10.11 -0.41
CA ILE A 215 -21.92 -9.91 -1.79
C ILE A 215 -22.76 -10.74 -2.78
N LEU A 216 -23.03 -12.01 -2.47
CA LEU A 216 -23.81 -12.90 -3.32
C LEU A 216 -25.31 -12.54 -3.37
N SER A 217 -25.85 -11.82 -2.41
CA SER A 217 -27.25 -11.36 -2.42
C SER A 217 -27.47 -10.07 -3.21
N ASN A 218 -26.43 -9.26 -3.42
CA ASN A 218 -26.53 -8.00 -4.15
C ASN A 218 -26.06 -8.18 -5.61
N PRO A 219 -26.93 -7.99 -6.61
CA PRO A 219 -26.60 -8.23 -8.02
C PRO A 219 -25.47 -7.35 -8.56
N PHE A 220 -25.26 -6.16 -7.98
CA PHE A 220 -24.14 -5.29 -8.33
C PHE A 220 -22.82 -5.82 -7.72
N LEU A 221 -22.83 -6.16 -6.44
CA LEU A 221 -21.63 -6.66 -5.77
C LEU A 221 -21.17 -8.03 -6.29
N GLN A 222 -22.11 -8.90 -6.72
CA GLN A 222 -21.78 -10.18 -7.38
C GLN A 222 -20.91 -10.01 -8.63
N LEU A 223 -21.12 -8.95 -9.38
CA LEU A 223 -20.34 -8.64 -10.57
C LEU A 223 -19.05 -7.89 -10.20
N PHE A 224 -19.20 -6.89 -9.35
CA PHE A 224 -18.21 -5.88 -9.09
C PHE A 224 -17.02 -6.42 -8.30
N VAL A 225 -17.27 -7.17 -7.20
CA VAL A 225 -16.21 -7.67 -6.32
C VAL A 225 -15.31 -8.70 -7.02
N PRO A 226 -15.80 -9.74 -7.70
CA PRO A 226 -14.92 -10.66 -8.42
C PRO A 226 -14.09 -9.98 -9.51
N CYS A 227 -14.68 -9.05 -10.27
CA CYS A 227 -13.93 -8.29 -11.27
C CYS A 227 -12.82 -7.45 -10.61
N ALA A 228 -13.10 -6.78 -9.49
CA ALA A 228 -12.11 -6.00 -8.76
C ALA A 228 -10.95 -6.88 -8.26
N LEU A 229 -11.22 -8.08 -7.75
CA LEU A 229 -10.20 -9.02 -7.29
C LEU A 229 -9.32 -9.51 -8.45
N ILE A 230 -9.93 -9.84 -9.60
CA ILE A 230 -9.18 -10.23 -10.81
C ILE A 230 -8.33 -9.06 -11.31
N LEU A 231 -8.86 -7.83 -11.30
CA LEU A 231 -8.12 -6.64 -11.69
C LEU A 231 -6.96 -6.35 -10.76
N ASN A 232 -7.09 -6.56 -9.44
CA ASN A 232 -5.98 -6.49 -8.49
C ASN A 232 -4.92 -7.56 -8.77
N LEU A 233 -5.34 -8.81 -9.04
CA LEU A 233 -4.43 -9.89 -9.38
C LEU A 233 -3.62 -9.60 -10.66
N LEU A 234 -4.23 -9.00 -11.66
CA LEU A 234 -3.58 -8.69 -12.95
C LEU A 234 -2.84 -7.35 -12.94
N GLY A 235 -3.24 -6.39 -12.11
CA GLY A 235 -2.74 -5.01 -12.13
C GLY A 235 -1.67 -4.68 -11.10
N ALA A 236 -1.57 -5.43 -10.00
CA ALA A 236 -0.66 -5.08 -8.90
C ALA A 236 0.81 -5.48 -9.15
N GLY A 237 1.05 -6.56 -9.90
CA GLY A 237 2.41 -7.06 -10.21
C GLY A 237 3.30 -6.03 -10.89
N PRO A 238 2.85 -5.32 -11.94
CA PRO A 238 3.64 -4.29 -12.58
C PRO A 238 4.12 -3.17 -11.66
N LEU A 239 3.31 -2.76 -10.70
CA LEU A 239 3.72 -1.74 -9.72
C LEU A 239 4.75 -2.30 -8.73
N THR A 240 4.55 -3.53 -8.27
CA THR A 240 5.47 -4.21 -7.34
C THR A 240 6.83 -4.46 -7.97
N LEU A 241 6.88 -4.78 -9.26
CA LEU A 241 8.10 -5.06 -10.03
C LEU A 241 8.54 -3.89 -10.93
N ALA A 242 8.09 -2.67 -10.62
CA ALA A 242 8.45 -1.50 -11.42
C ALA A 242 9.95 -1.19 -11.39
N LEU A 243 10.64 -1.48 -10.28
CA LEU A 243 12.09 -1.32 -10.19
C LEU A 243 12.85 -2.29 -11.11
N PRO A 244 12.64 -3.64 -11.05
CA PRO A 244 13.26 -4.55 -12.00
C PRO A 244 12.92 -4.22 -13.46
N PHE A 245 11.70 -3.80 -13.75
CA PHE A 245 11.30 -3.36 -15.09
C PHE A 245 12.12 -2.16 -15.59
N CYS A 246 12.37 -1.17 -14.73
CA CYS A 246 13.27 -0.05 -15.08
C CYS A 246 14.69 -0.52 -15.34
N MET A 247 15.20 -1.39 -14.48
CA MET A 247 16.58 -1.92 -14.61
C MET A 247 16.75 -2.81 -15.85
N GLU A 248 15.76 -3.65 -16.18
CA GLU A 248 15.75 -4.48 -17.41
C GLU A 248 15.80 -3.60 -18.67
N LYS A 249 15.16 -2.41 -18.64
CA LYS A 249 15.23 -1.44 -19.73
C LYS A 249 16.54 -0.64 -19.78
N GLY A 250 17.46 -0.88 -18.86
CA GLY A 250 18.73 -0.15 -18.74
C GLY A 250 18.62 1.22 -18.07
N PHE A 251 17.52 1.48 -17.37
CA PHE A 251 17.34 2.72 -16.61
C PHE A 251 17.99 2.57 -15.22
N ALA A 252 18.66 3.64 -14.77
CA ALA A 252 19.27 3.68 -13.45
C ALA A 252 18.21 3.79 -12.33
N VAL A 253 18.59 3.53 -11.08
CA VAL A 253 17.67 3.51 -9.93
C VAL A 253 17.06 4.87 -9.62
N ASP A 254 17.74 5.97 -9.94
CA ASP A 254 17.20 7.33 -9.83
C ASP A 254 16.05 7.57 -10.83
N MET A 255 16.14 7.00 -12.05
CA MET A 255 15.07 7.06 -13.04
C MET A 255 13.81 6.32 -12.57
N TYR A 256 13.95 5.22 -11.81
CA TYR A 256 12.81 4.61 -11.11
C TYR A 256 12.15 5.62 -10.15
N GLY A 257 12.94 6.35 -9.37
CA GLY A 257 12.42 7.41 -8.49
C GLY A 257 11.63 8.47 -9.26
N TYR A 258 12.15 8.95 -10.39
CA TYR A 258 11.44 9.89 -11.27
C TYR A 258 10.14 9.31 -11.84
N LEU A 259 10.14 8.05 -12.23
CA LEU A 259 8.92 7.38 -12.70
C LEU A 259 7.85 7.31 -11.60
N MET A 260 8.23 6.98 -10.36
CA MET A 260 7.31 6.98 -9.22
C MET A 260 6.80 8.39 -8.90
N ALA A 261 7.65 9.41 -9.04
CA ALA A 261 7.24 10.81 -8.93
C ALA A 261 6.16 11.17 -9.97
N VAL A 262 6.32 10.72 -11.20
CA VAL A 262 5.35 10.95 -12.29
C VAL A 262 4.01 10.27 -11.98
N TYR A 263 4.01 9.00 -11.53
CA TYR A 263 2.78 8.31 -11.12
C TYR A 263 2.04 9.06 -10.01
N THR A 264 2.80 9.51 -9.03
CA THR A 264 2.28 10.24 -7.88
C THR A 264 1.72 11.61 -8.27
N ALA A 265 2.47 12.39 -9.06
CA ALA A 265 2.04 13.70 -9.55
C ALA A 265 0.75 13.58 -10.39
N ALA A 266 0.66 12.56 -11.25
CA ALA A 266 -0.53 12.31 -12.05
C ALA A 266 -1.77 12.02 -11.19
N SER A 267 -1.60 11.18 -10.15
CA SER A 267 -2.68 10.88 -9.20
C SER A 267 -3.10 12.11 -8.41
N LEU A 268 -2.15 12.94 -7.98
CA LEU A 268 -2.45 14.18 -7.27
C LEU A 268 -3.24 15.16 -8.16
N VAL A 269 -2.78 15.37 -9.38
CA VAL A 269 -3.48 16.23 -10.37
C VAL A 269 -4.90 15.71 -10.61
N CYS A 270 -5.06 14.40 -10.74
CA CYS A 270 -6.37 13.79 -10.92
C CYS A 270 -7.31 14.08 -9.73
N VAL A 271 -6.85 13.87 -8.50
CA VAL A 271 -7.64 14.12 -7.29
C VAL A 271 -8.02 15.60 -7.18
N LEU A 272 -7.10 16.51 -7.48
CA LEU A 272 -7.37 17.97 -7.49
C LEU A 272 -8.43 18.33 -8.54
N VAL A 273 -8.30 17.80 -9.76
CA VAL A 273 -9.27 18.04 -10.83
C VAL A 273 -10.66 17.53 -10.46
N LEU A 274 -10.75 16.28 -9.96
CA LEU A 274 -12.03 15.69 -9.55
C LEU A 274 -12.62 16.36 -8.31
N GLY A 275 -11.79 16.92 -7.43
CA GLY A 275 -12.25 17.66 -6.25
C GLY A 275 -12.91 19.01 -6.60
N ILE A 276 -12.54 19.61 -7.75
CA ILE A 276 -13.10 20.88 -8.21
C ILE A 276 -14.31 20.67 -9.12
N VAL A 277 -14.31 19.61 -9.91
CA VAL A 277 -15.36 19.32 -10.89
C VAL A 277 -16.52 18.58 -10.26
N LYS A 278 -17.69 19.18 -10.25
CA LYS A 278 -18.92 18.47 -9.83
C LYS A 278 -19.35 17.50 -10.95
N LEU A 279 -19.19 16.21 -10.67
CA LEU A 279 -19.60 15.14 -11.59
C LEU A 279 -21.10 14.86 -11.41
N ASN A 280 -21.85 14.84 -12.49
CA ASN A 280 -23.19 14.28 -12.49
C ASN A 280 -23.11 12.76 -12.79
N PRO A 281 -24.14 11.95 -12.47
CA PRO A 281 -24.08 10.49 -12.64
C PRO A 281 -23.68 10.01 -14.05
N LYS A 282 -24.10 10.72 -15.10
CA LYS A 282 -23.74 10.39 -16.48
C LYS A 282 -22.25 10.61 -16.75
N ILE A 283 -21.71 11.73 -16.26
CA ILE A 283 -20.27 12.04 -16.40
C ILE A 283 -19.46 11.07 -15.53
N SER A 284 -19.90 10.78 -14.30
CA SER A 284 -19.25 9.81 -13.41
C SER A 284 -19.10 8.44 -14.09
N TYR A 285 -20.16 7.93 -14.72
CA TYR A 285 -20.10 6.67 -15.47
C TYR A 285 -19.03 6.70 -16.58
N TRP A 286 -19.00 7.76 -17.39
CA TRP A 286 -18.01 7.86 -18.46
C TRP A 286 -16.59 8.10 -17.94
N VAL A 287 -16.41 8.85 -16.86
CA VAL A 287 -15.11 9.01 -16.20
C VAL A 287 -14.59 7.66 -15.71
N MET A 288 -15.43 6.82 -15.12
CA MET A 288 -15.06 5.47 -14.71
C MET A 288 -14.70 4.59 -15.91
N ALA A 289 -15.57 4.52 -16.90
CA ALA A 289 -15.40 3.62 -18.06
C ALA A 289 -14.20 4.03 -18.94
N LEU A 290 -14.09 5.32 -19.29
CA LEU A 290 -12.96 5.85 -20.06
C LEU A 290 -11.68 5.94 -19.23
N GLY A 291 -11.78 6.19 -17.94
CA GLY A 291 -10.66 6.18 -17.01
C GLY A 291 -9.97 4.82 -16.98
N PHE A 292 -10.72 3.77 -16.78
CA PHE A 292 -10.17 2.41 -16.75
C PHE A 292 -9.69 1.93 -18.12
N THR A 293 -10.49 2.10 -19.17
CA THR A 293 -10.08 1.68 -20.53
C THR A 293 -8.88 2.47 -21.04
N GLY A 294 -8.86 3.78 -20.79
CA GLY A 294 -7.71 4.64 -21.10
C GLY A 294 -6.46 4.23 -20.33
N SER A 295 -6.60 3.85 -19.05
CA SER A 295 -5.45 3.39 -18.26
C SER A 295 -4.79 2.15 -18.86
N VAL A 296 -5.58 1.16 -19.35
CA VAL A 296 -5.01 -0.02 -20.02
C VAL A 296 -4.21 0.36 -21.26
N VAL A 297 -4.75 1.29 -22.08
CA VAL A 297 -4.05 1.76 -23.28
C VAL A 297 -2.74 2.46 -22.91
N PHE A 298 -2.80 3.41 -21.99
CA PHE A 298 -1.60 4.18 -21.60
C PHE A 298 -0.56 3.34 -20.85
N PHE A 299 -0.97 2.40 -19.97
CA PHE A 299 -0.04 1.45 -19.35
C PHE A 299 0.62 0.55 -20.39
N THR A 300 -0.13 0.04 -21.38
CA THR A 300 0.44 -0.74 -22.49
C THR A 300 1.51 0.08 -23.21
N LEU A 301 1.22 1.34 -23.56
CA LEU A 301 2.20 2.22 -24.20
C LEU A 301 3.41 2.51 -23.30
N THR A 302 3.21 2.64 -21.99
CA THR A 302 4.28 2.77 -21.00
C THR A 302 5.22 1.57 -21.04
N TYR A 303 4.67 0.34 -21.01
CA TYR A 303 5.48 -0.88 -21.01
C TYR A 303 6.23 -1.10 -22.33
N LEU A 304 5.66 -0.69 -23.44
CA LEU A 304 6.29 -0.81 -24.76
C LEU A 304 7.29 0.30 -25.06
N SER A 305 7.24 1.42 -24.34
CA SER A 305 8.15 2.56 -24.55
C SER A 305 9.59 2.17 -24.24
N ARG A 306 10.51 2.46 -25.19
CA ARG A 306 11.94 2.18 -25.03
C ARG A 306 12.75 3.33 -24.45
N GLN A 307 12.26 4.55 -24.60
CA GLN A 307 12.91 5.78 -24.11
C GLN A 307 12.23 6.27 -22.83
N PHE A 308 13.01 6.84 -21.92
CA PHE A 308 12.52 7.24 -20.62
C PHE A 308 11.47 8.37 -20.66
N VAL A 309 11.69 9.41 -21.47
CA VAL A 309 10.76 10.56 -21.55
C VAL A 309 9.37 10.16 -22.09
N PRO A 310 9.23 9.46 -23.24
CA PRO A 310 7.95 8.95 -23.69
C PRO A 310 7.30 8.01 -22.66
N LEU A 311 8.08 7.16 -21.98
CA LEU A 311 7.61 6.29 -20.92
C LEU A 311 6.94 7.11 -19.80
N CYS A 312 7.60 8.16 -19.31
CA CYS A 312 7.06 9.05 -18.28
C CYS A 312 5.77 9.76 -18.73
N ILE A 313 5.71 10.22 -19.97
CA ILE A 313 4.49 10.86 -20.50
C ILE A 313 3.32 9.87 -20.52
N MET A 314 3.52 8.66 -21.03
CA MET A 314 2.48 7.62 -21.06
C MET A 314 2.11 7.19 -19.64
N ALA A 315 3.08 7.06 -18.74
CA ALA A 315 2.87 6.73 -17.33
C ALA A 315 2.04 7.79 -16.59
N PHE A 316 2.23 9.08 -16.91
CA PHE A 316 1.40 10.17 -16.37
C PHE A 316 -0.07 9.97 -16.76
N PHE A 317 -0.36 9.79 -18.04
CA PHE A 317 -1.75 9.59 -18.50
C PHE A 317 -2.32 8.26 -18.00
N ALA A 318 -1.51 7.21 -17.89
CA ALA A 318 -1.92 5.93 -17.33
C ALA A 318 -2.38 6.08 -15.87
N SER A 319 -1.57 6.72 -15.04
CA SER A 319 -1.87 6.94 -13.62
C SER A 319 -3.05 7.89 -13.43
N PHE A 320 -3.11 8.98 -14.21
CA PHE A 320 -4.21 9.93 -14.16
C PHE A 320 -5.56 9.27 -14.48
N THR A 321 -5.63 8.53 -15.58
CA THR A 321 -6.86 7.85 -16.01
C THR A 321 -7.25 6.72 -15.06
N ASN A 322 -6.27 5.97 -14.55
CA ASN A 322 -6.49 4.93 -13.54
C ASN A 322 -7.04 5.53 -12.24
N CYS A 323 -6.44 6.61 -11.75
CA CYS A 323 -6.91 7.31 -10.56
C CYS A 323 -8.34 7.83 -10.73
N ALA A 324 -8.68 8.40 -11.88
CA ALA A 324 -10.03 8.88 -12.17
C ALA A 324 -11.05 7.74 -12.14
N GLY A 325 -10.75 6.62 -12.78
CA GLY A 325 -11.59 5.42 -12.76
C GLY A 325 -11.79 4.88 -11.34
N ASN A 326 -10.70 4.73 -10.57
CA ASN A 326 -10.74 4.23 -9.20
C ASN A 326 -11.50 5.15 -8.23
N THR A 327 -11.42 6.47 -8.40
CA THR A 327 -12.14 7.42 -7.52
C THR A 327 -13.66 7.23 -7.66
N VAL A 328 -14.17 7.16 -8.88
CA VAL A 328 -15.59 6.93 -9.12
C VAL A 328 -16.00 5.51 -8.72
N PHE A 329 -15.15 4.52 -9.01
CA PHE A 329 -15.36 3.13 -8.62
C PHE A 329 -15.53 2.99 -7.10
N ASN A 330 -14.62 3.55 -6.31
CA ASN A 330 -14.67 3.49 -4.84
C ASN A 330 -15.90 4.22 -4.29
N ALA A 331 -16.27 5.37 -4.86
CA ALA A 331 -17.49 6.07 -4.48
C ALA A 331 -18.74 5.21 -4.73
N SER A 332 -18.84 4.58 -5.91
CA SER A 332 -19.95 3.68 -6.27
C SER A 332 -19.99 2.45 -5.35
N LEU A 333 -18.83 1.86 -5.02
CA LEU A 333 -18.74 0.75 -4.07
C LEU A 333 -19.30 1.15 -2.70
N MET A 334 -18.90 2.32 -2.17
CA MET A 334 -19.37 2.81 -0.88
C MET A 334 -20.88 3.01 -0.83
N LEU A 335 -21.49 3.50 -1.92
CA LEU A 335 -22.93 3.67 -2.03
C LEU A 335 -23.69 2.34 -2.14
N ALA A 336 -23.07 1.30 -2.73
CA ALA A 336 -23.67 -0.02 -2.88
C ALA A 336 -23.68 -0.85 -1.59
N LEU A 337 -22.85 -0.50 -0.61
CA LEU A 337 -22.67 -1.29 0.61
C LEU A 337 -23.75 -0.95 1.65
N PRO A 338 -24.47 -1.97 2.19
CA PRO A 338 -25.39 -1.80 3.30
C PRO A 338 -24.68 -1.22 4.54
N GLU A 339 -25.29 -0.26 5.21
CA GLU A 339 -24.69 0.40 6.38
C GLU A 339 -24.37 -0.56 7.52
N GLU A 340 -25.25 -1.55 7.75
CA GLU A 340 -25.15 -2.51 8.84
C GLU A 340 -23.90 -3.40 8.79
N ASN A 341 -23.46 -3.80 7.57
CA ASN A 341 -22.35 -4.74 7.36
C ASN A 341 -21.19 -4.14 6.55
N ARG A 342 -21.18 -2.82 6.35
CA ARG A 342 -20.19 -2.12 5.50
C ARG A 342 -18.75 -2.42 5.92
N GLY A 343 -18.48 -2.39 7.22
CA GLY A 343 -17.13 -2.65 7.74
C GLY A 343 -16.63 -4.07 7.45
N ALA A 344 -17.48 -5.09 7.68
CA ALA A 344 -17.13 -6.48 7.44
C ALA A 344 -16.88 -6.75 5.95
N ILE A 345 -17.72 -6.19 5.07
CA ILE A 345 -17.58 -6.35 3.61
C ILE A 345 -16.33 -5.66 3.10
N LEU A 346 -16.05 -4.43 3.55
CA LEU A 346 -14.82 -3.71 3.18
C LEU A 346 -13.58 -4.43 3.69
N GLY A 347 -13.60 -4.94 4.92
CA GLY A 347 -12.51 -5.74 5.49
C GLY A 347 -12.24 -7.01 4.67
N PHE A 348 -13.30 -7.71 4.24
CA PHE A 348 -13.18 -8.88 3.37
C PHE A 348 -12.58 -8.52 2.00
N ILE A 349 -13.11 -7.47 1.35
CA ILE A 349 -12.60 -7.00 0.04
C ILE A 349 -11.14 -6.57 0.16
N GLN A 350 -10.78 -5.84 1.21
CA GLN A 350 -9.41 -5.40 1.45
C GLN A 350 -8.46 -6.59 1.67
N SER A 351 -8.82 -7.56 2.50
CA SER A 351 -8.01 -8.75 2.74
C SER A 351 -7.83 -9.58 1.46
N ALA A 352 -8.91 -9.76 0.69
CA ALA A 352 -8.86 -10.46 -0.58
C ALA A 352 -8.01 -9.71 -1.64
N SER A 353 -8.08 -8.38 -1.65
CA SER A 353 -7.24 -7.53 -2.53
C SER A 353 -5.76 -7.64 -2.17
N VAL A 354 -5.41 -7.62 -0.88
CA VAL A 354 -4.02 -7.81 -0.42
C VAL A 354 -3.50 -9.19 -0.82
N GLY A 355 -4.31 -10.24 -0.65
CA GLY A 355 -3.97 -11.59 -1.10
C GLY A 355 -3.79 -11.67 -2.62
N GLY A 356 -4.67 -11.01 -3.39
CA GLY A 356 -4.57 -10.89 -4.84
C GLY A 356 -3.26 -10.18 -5.26
N THR A 357 -2.89 -9.11 -4.58
CA THR A 357 -1.63 -8.39 -4.81
C THR A 357 -0.41 -9.27 -4.51
N ALA A 358 -0.44 -10.06 -3.42
CA ALA A 358 0.63 -10.99 -3.08
C ALA A 358 0.83 -12.06 -4.17
N LEU A 359 -0.28 -12.67 -4.62
CA LEU A 359 -0.25 -13.64 -5.70
C LEU A 359 0.21 -13.01 -7.02
N SER A 360 -0.22 -11.79 -7.31
CA SER A 360 0.24 -11.01 -8.45
C SER A 360 1.76 -10.85 -8.44
N ALA A 361 2.33 -10.40 -7.31
CA ALA A 361 3.77 -10.23 -7.17
C ALA A 361 4.54 -11.52 -7.43
N LEU A 362 4.05 -12.67 -6.94
CA LEU A 362 4.66 -13.98 -7.19
C LEU A 362 4.56 -14.39 -8.65
N ILE A 363 3.37 -14.31 -9.26
CA ILE A 363 3.13 -14.73 -10.65
C ILE A 363 3.99 -13.90 -11.61
N TYR A 364 3.94 -12.58 -11.46
CA TYR A 364 4.72 -11.67 -12.31
C TYR A 364 6.22 -11.79 -12.06
N GLY A 365 6.63 -12.06 -10.81
CA GLY A 365 8.02 -12.33 -10.48
C GLY A 365 8.56 -13.57 -11.20
N VAL A 366 7.86 -14.70 -11.07
CA VAL A 366 8.24 -15.97 -11.72
C VAL A 366 8.24 -15.85 -13.25
N LEU A 367 7.22 -15.20 -13.81
CA LEU A 367 7.16 -14.96 -15.26
C LEU A 367 8.27 -14.02 -15.72
N GLY A 368 8.65 -13.03 -14.91
CA GLY A 368 9.72 -12.07 -15.22
C GLY A 368 11.12 -12.66 -15.20
N ASP A 369 11.34 -13.82 -14.56
CA ASP A 369 12.62 -14.53 -14.65
C ASP A 369 12.75 -15.34 -15.95
N VAL A 370 11.63 -15.63 -16.63
CA VAL A 370 11.61 -16.46 -17.86
C VAL A 370 11.37 -15.60 -19.11
N LEU A 371 10.60 -14.54 -18.97
CA LEU A 371 10.17 -13.67 -20.06
C LEU A 371 10.50 -12.21 -19.73
N PRO A 372 10.79 -11.38 -20.75
CA PRO A 372 10.99 -9.96 -20.53
C PRO A 372 9.80 -9.30 -19.83
N LEU A 373 10.06 -8.53 -18.77
CA LEU A 373 9.01 -7.91 -17.95
C LEU A 373 8.05 -7.01 -18.75
N TYR A 374 8.57 -6.33 -19.78
CA TYR A 374 7.70 -5.50 -20.63
C TYR A 374 6.63 -6.34 -21.36
N LEU A 375 6.93 -7.57 -21.76
CA LEU A 375 5.96 -8.49 -22.36
C LEU A 375 4.97 -9.01 -21.31
N VAL A 376 5.48 -9.45 -20.17
CA VAL A 376 4.65 -9.96 -19.06
C VAL A 376 3.64 -8.91 -18.62
N PHE A 377 4.10 -7.67 -18.43
CA PHE A 377 3.24 -6.54 -18.04
C PHE A 377 2.22 -6.19 -19.13
N THR A 378 2.66 -6.15 -20.39
CA THR A 378 1.77 -5.85 -21.52
C THR A 378 0.66 -6.89 -21.64
N VAL A 379 1.01 -8.17 -21.61
CA VAL A 379 0.05 -9.27 -21.74
C VAL A 379 -0.93 -9.28 -20.55
N GLY A 380 -0.43 -9.18 -19.32
CA GLY A 380 -1.26 -9.11 -18.12
C GLY A 380 -2.22 -7.91 -18.13
N ASN A 381 -1.73 -6.75 -18.58
CA ASN A 381 -2.56 -5.54 -18.71
C ASN A 381 -3.62 -5.69 -19.82
N LEU A 382 -3.31 -6.32 -20.94
CA LEU A 382 -4.29 -6.60 -22.00
C LEU A 382 -5.33 -7.64 -21.57
N ILE A 383 -4.93 -8.67 -20.81
CA ILE A 383 -5.88 -9.63 -20.23
C ILE A 383 -6.84 -8.93 -19.26
N SER A 384 -6.37 -7.95 -18.50
CA SER A 384 -7.20 -7.17 -17.57
C SER A 384 -8.30 -6.37 -18.27
N LEU A 385 -8.16 -6.10 -19.57
CA LEU A 385 -9.17 -5.42 -20.36
C LEU A 385 -10.51 -6.19 -20.39
N VAL A 386 -10.47 -7.51 -20.39
CA VAL A 386 -11.68 -8.35 -20.45
C VAL A 386 -12.58 -8.16 -19.22
N PRO A 387 -12.13 -8.42 -17.98
CA PRO A 387 -12.95 -8.20 -16.79
C PRO A 387 -13.28 -6.71 -16.59
N MET A 388 -12.41 -5.80 -17.02
CA MET A 388 -12.63 -4.36 -16.94
C MET A 388 -13.76 -3.90 -17.86
N LEU A 389 -13.75 -4.28 -19.14
CA LEU A 389 -14.83 -3.97 -20.08
C LEU A 389 -16.14 -4.62 -19.63
N TYR A 390 -16.08 -5.88 -19.20
CA TYR A 390 -17.24 -6.56 -18.66
C TYR A 390 -17.83 -5.81 -17.47
N MET A 391 -17.02 -5.41 -16.51
CA MET A 391 -17.44 -4.64 -15.34
C MET A 391 -18.04 -3.27 -15.74
N CYS A 392 -17.33 -2.50 -16.57
CA CYS A 392 -17.74 -1.13 -16.92
C CYS A 392 -19.01 -1.09 -17.80
N PHE A 393 -19.11 -1.98 -18.79
CA PHE A 393 -20.21 -1.93 -19.77
C PHE A 393 -21.38 -2.86 -19.44
N HIS A 394 -21.30 -3.62 -18.34
CA HIS A 394 -22.42 -4.46 -17.92
C HIS A 394 -23.64 -3.59 -17.52
N PRO A 395 -24.88 -3.95 -17.96
CA PRO A 395 -26.07 -3.15 -17.69
C PRO A 395 -26.32 -2.84 -16.19
N ARG A 396 -25.96 -3.79 -15.30
CA ARG A 396 -26.11 -3.61 -13.84
C ARG A 396 -25.21 -2.49 -13.31
N THR A 397 -23.96 -2.45 -13.72
CA THR A 397 -23.01 -1.39 -13.33
C THR A 397 -23.44 -0.04 -13.88
N LYS A 398 -23.80 0.00 -15.16
CA LYS A 398 -24.30 1.21 -15.81
C LYS A 398 -25.54 1.76 -15.10
N LYS A 399 -26.52 0.89 -14.83
CA LYS A 399 -27.73 1.27 -14.12
C LYS A 399 -27.42 1.84 -12.73
N PHE A 400 -26.57 1.12 -11.96
CA PHE A 400 -26.24 1.52 -10.60
C PHE A 400 -25.54 2.89 -10.56
N VAL A 401 -24.49 3.11 -11.36
CA VAL A 401 -23.74 4.37 -11.39
C VAL A 401 -24.56 5.54 -11.95
N LEU A 402 -25.56 5.29 -12.78
CA LEU A 402 -26.45 6.33 -13.30
C LEU A 402 -27.59 6.70 -12.33
N GLU A 403 -27.93 5.83 -11.40
CA GLU A 403 -28.99 6.06 -10.40
C GLU A 403 -28.46 6.73 -9.12
N HIS A 404 -27.14 6.66 -8.89
CA HIS A 404 -26.46 7.22 -7.71
C HIS A 404 -25.33 8.17 -8.11
#